data_3076f59918b34b1c85d3dc0bb219838b
#
_entry.id   3076f59918b34b1c85d3dc0bb219838b
#
_cell.length_a   1.000
_cell.length_b   1.000
_cell.length_c   1.000
_cell.angle_alpha   90.00
_cell.angle_beta   90.00
_cell.angle_gamma   90.00
#
_symmetry.space_group_name_H-M   'P 1'
#
loop_
_entity.id
_entity.type
_entity.pdbx_description
1 polymer ?
#
loop_
_entity_poly.entity_id
_entity_poly.type
_entity_poly.pdbx_seq_one_letter_code
_entity_poly.pdbx_strand_id
1 'polypeptide(L)'
;MRIAVLDSATLGDDISFDEFRQIGDVDIYDMTPADLVSERIKGSDVVVVNKLKLNRSNLENSGIKLICVAATGFDNIDVDYCRENGIGVCNVVGYSTDCVAQVTVAMVLSLVNHLPEYNRCVEDGSYTASGVQNRLVPVYHELSGKTWGIVGAGNIGGKVAEVARAFGCRVIVYKRTPDERYECTDLDTLMSQADIISVHLPLSDATRNIIDSRRISLMKKDAIIVNVARGAVWDESAVSEAVEKGRIAGMGCDVYSAEPMSSDHPFNKIMHLDNVCLTPHMAWGSYESRSRCISTMAKNIKCYFNGEIYNRVDV
;
A
#
# COMPACT_ATOMS: atom_id res chain seq x y z
N MET A 1 5.47 11.79 -30.63
CA MET A 1 5.30 12.02 -29.18
C MET A 1 6.49 11.40 -28.48
N ARG A 2 7.07 12.11 -27.50
CA ARG A 2 8.20 11.59 -26.73
C ARG A 2 7.76 11.34 -25.29
N ILE A 3 8.08 10.16 -24.77
CA ILE A 3 7.68 9.67 -23.44
C ILE A 3 8.95 9.38 -22.63
N ALA A 4 9.10 9.98 -21.44
CA ALA A 4 10.18 9.66 -20.52
C ALA A 4 9.66 8.85 -19.34
N VAL A 5 10.21 7.65 -19.12
CA VAL A 5 9.97 6.81 -17.93
C VAL A 5 11.14 7.00 -17.00
N LEU A 6 10.92 7.56 -15.80
CA LEU A 6 12.02 8.08 -14.97
C LEU A 6 12.52 7.12 -13.88
N ASP A 7 11.75 6.10 -13.50
CA ASP A 7 12.07 5.19 -12.39
C ASP A 7 11.58 3.77 -12.66
N SER A 8 11.93 3.23 -13.86
CA SER A 8 11.46 1.92 -14.33
C SER A 8 11.82 0.76 -13.40
N ALA A 9 12.97 0.81 -12.73
CA ALA A 9 13.39 -0.21 -11.76
C ALA A 9 12.39 -0.39 -10.61
N THR A 10 11.58 0.65 -10.29
CA THR A 10 10.52 0.55 -9.29
C THR A 10 9.31 -0.26 -9.78
N LEU A 11 9.24 -0.56 -11.08
CA LEU A 11 8.18 -1.34 -11.72
C LEU A 11 8.60 -2.79 -11.98
N GLY A 12 9.90 -3.12 -11.81
CA GLY A 12 10.48 -4.43 -12.01
C GLY A 12 10.96 -4.68 -13.45
N ASP A 13 11.97 -5.52 -13.60
CA ASP A 13 12.67 -5.76 -14.87
C ASP A 13 11.91 -6.70 -15.82
N ASP A 14 10.87 -7.35 -15.32
CA ASP A 14 10.04 -8.32 -16.03
C ASP A 14 8.81 -7.68 -16.72
N ILE A 15 8.68 -6.35 -16.69
CA ILE A 15 7.55 -5.61 -17.27
C ILE A 15 7.97 -4.94 -18.59
N SER A 16 7.18 -5.15 -19.66
CA SER A 16 7.40 -4.52 -20.94
C SER A 16 6.76 -3.13 -21.04
N PHE A 17 7.46 -2.21 -21.70
CA PHE A 17 6.97 -0.88 -22.09
C PHE A 17 6.57 -0.80 -23.58
N ASP A 18 6.33 -1.94 -24.24
CA ASP A 18 6.01 -1.97 -25.67
C ASP A 18 4.72 -1.24 -26.01
N GLU A 19 3.75 -1.19 -25.10
CA GLU A 19 2.53 -0.40 -25.29
C GLU A 19 2.82 1.11 -25.39
N PHE A 20 3.86 1.62 -24.70
CA PHE A 20 4.28 3.01 -24.84
C PHE A 20 5.02 3.24 -26.18
N ARG A 21 5.86 2.29 -26.62
CA ARG A 21 6.56 2.35 -27.92
C ARG A 21 5.61 2.37 -29.11
N GLN A 22 4.41 1.82 -28.95
CA GLN A 22 3.35 1.92 -29.98
C GLN A 22 2.72 3.32 -30.04
N ILE A 23 2.95 4.16 -29.03
CA ILE A 23 2.36 5.51 -28.93
C ILE A 23 3.39 6.57 -29.36
N GLY A 24 4.67 6.36 -29.10
CA GLY A 24 5.73 7.31 -29.40
C GLY A 24 7.14 6.80 -29.08
N ASP A 25 8.11 7.68 -29.20
CA ASP A 25 9.49 7.41 -28.81
C ASP A 25 9.60 7.39 -27.29
N VAL A 26 10.25 6.35 -26.72
CA VAL A 26 10.32 6.12 -25.28
C VAL A 26 11.75 6.12 -24.79
N ASP A 27 12.07 7.06 -23.91
CA ASP A 27 13.31 7.06 -23.13
C ASP A 27 13.04 6.41 -21.76
N ILE A 28 13.79 5.36 -21.42
CA ILE A 28 13.60 4.62 -20.17
C ILE A 28 14.85 4.79 -19.30
N TYR A 29 14.62 5.21 -18.06
CA TYR A 29 15.67 5.35 -17.04
C TYR A 29 15.30 4.47 -15.85
N ASP A 30 16.23 3.59 -15.43
CA ASP A 30 16.02 2.69 -14.30
C ASP A 30 15.75 3.48 -13.02
N MET A 31 16.63 4.45 -12.73
CA MET A 31 16.49 5.40 -11.63
C MET A 31 16.95 6.77 -12.07
N THR A 32 16.23 7.80 -11.67
CA THR A 32 16.59 9.19 -11.95
C THR A 32 16.95 9.92 -10.66
N PRO A 33 18.21 10.34 -10.47
CA PRO A 33 18.61 11.24 -9.40
C PRO A 33 17.81 12.56 -9.46
N ALA A 34 17.49 13.13 -8.30
CA ALA A 34 16.62 14.30 -8.21
C ALA A 34 17.15 15.52 -8.98
N ASP A 35 18.45 15.69 -9.05
CA ASP A 35 19.16 16.76 -9.79
C ASP A 35 19.13 16.56 -11.30
N LEU A 36 18.90 15.33 -11.80
CA LEU A 36 18.82 15.03 -13.24
C LEU A 36 17.37 15.00 -13.77
N VAL A 37 16.36 15.18 -12.92
CA VAL A 37 14.97 15.12 -13.36
C VAL A 37 14.68 16.13 -14.46
N SER A 38 15.01 17.41 -14.24
CA SER A 38 14.76 18.49 -15.21
C SER A 38 15.45 18.27 -16.56
N GLU A 39 16.64 17.66 -16.55
CA GLU A 39 17.36 17.32 -17.78
C GLU A 39 16.66 16.18 -18.54
N ARG A 40 16.28 15.11 -17.85
CA ARG A 40 15.69 13.91 -18.46
C ARG A 40 14.29 14.11 -19.00
N ILE A 41 13.52 15.04 -18.43
CA ILE A 41 12.17 15.35 -18.92
C ILE A 41 12.17 16.36 -20.07
N LYS A 42 13.28 17.04 -20.30
CA LYS A 42 13.37 18.09 -21.33
C LYS A 42 13.07 17.56 -22.73
N GLY A 43 12.09 18.19 -23.38
CA GLY A 43 11.64 17.81 -24.72
C GLY A 43 10.74 16.59 -24.78
N SER A 44 10.31 16.07 -23.64
CA SER A 44 9.28 15.04 -23.57
C SER A 44 7.88 15.67 -23.55
N ASP A 45 6.92 15.01 -24.19
CA ASP A 45 5.50 15.36 -24.12
C ASP A 45 4.85 14.75 -22.87
N VAL A 46 5.30 13.54 -22.50
CA VAL A 46 4.76 12.73 -21.40
C VAL A 46 5.88 12.29 -20.48
N VAL A 47 5.62 12.34 -19.19
CA VAL A 47 6.48 11.78 -18.14
C VAL A 47 5.73 10.69 -17.38
N VAL A 48 6.37 9.54 -17.22
CA VAL A 48 5.89 8.42 -16.42
C VAL A 48 6.77 8.31 -15.18
N VAL A 49 6.15 8.31 -14.00
CA VAL A 49 6.82 8.15 -12.69
C VAL A 49 6.03 7.23 -11.77
N ASN A 50 6.73 6.55 -10.87
CA ASN A 50 6.11 5.80 -9.78
C ASN A 50 6.39 6.45 -8.41
N LYS A 51 7.65 6.60 -8.04
CA LYS A 51 8.06 7.08 -6.70
C LYS A 51 8.71 8.46 -6.72
N LEU A 52 9.17 8.91 -7.86
CA LEU A 52 9.92 10.13 -7.99
C LEU A 52 9.02 11.36 -7.78
N LYS A 53 9.52 12.35 -7.04
CA LYS A 53 8.77 13.59 -6.79
C LYS A 53 8.89 14.54 -7.97
N LEU A 54 7.74 15.01 -8.46
CA LEU A 54 7.64 16.07 -9.45
C LEU A 54 6.96 17.29 -8.84
N ASN A 55 7.66 18.39 -8.84
CA ASN A 55 7.21 19.65 -8.26
C ASN A 55 7.59 20.83 -9.16
N ARG A 56 7.24 22.04 -8.76
CA ARG A 56 7.53 23.25 -9.49
C ARG A 56 8.99 23.34 -9.94
N SER A 57 9.97 23.02 -9.08
CA SER A 57 11.40 23.23 -9.37
C SER A 57 11.90 22.39 -10.54
N ASN A 58 11.32 21.23 -10.80
CA ASN A 58 11.70 20.36 -11.92
C ASN A 58 10.73 20.39 -13.11
N LEU A 59 9.52 20.91 -12.93
CA LEU A 59 8.52 21.03 -13.99
C LEU A 59 8.54 22.40 -14.71
N GLU A 60 9.09 23.42 -14.08
CA GLU A 60 9.12 24.78 -14.63
C GLU A 60 9.90 24.80 -15.98
N ASN A 61 9.26 25.34 -17.00
CA ASN A 61 9.79 25.41 -18.38
C ASN A 61 10.13 24.05 -19.04
N SER A 62 9.59 22.94 -18.54
CA SER A 62 9.84 21.60 -19.07
C SER A 62 9.17 21.35 -20.44
N GLY A 63 8.03 22.00 -20.70
CA GLY A 63 7.21 21.76 -21.90
C GLY A 63 6.36 20.48 -21.84
N ILE A 64 6.32 19.80 -20.70
CA ILE A 64 5.53 18.59 -20.49
C ILE A 64 4.03 18.90 -20.58
N LYS A 65 3.29 18.01 -21.21
CA LYS A 65 1.83 18.10 -21.37
C LYS A 65 1.09 17.17 -20.40
N LEU A 66 1.69 16.02 -20.09
CA LEU A 66 1.05 14.99 -19.28
C LEU A 66 2.05 14.29 -18.34
N ILE A 67 1.65 14.10 -17.10
CA ILE A 67 2.31 13.21 -16.13
C ILE A 67 1.42 12.00 -15.92
N CYS A 68 1.96 10.79 -16.07
CA CYS A 68 1.30 9.52 -15.71
C CYS A 68 1.98 8.94 -14.48
N VAL A 69 1.23 8.84 -13.39
CA VAL A 69 1.70 8.23 -12.15
C VAL A 69 1.39 6.73 -12.17
N ALA A 70 2.41 5.88 -12.07
CA ALA A 70 2.29 4.42 -12.05
C ALA A 70 1.77 3.91 -10.69
N ALA A 71 0.79 4.58 -10.13
CA ALA A 71 0.19 4.28 -8.83
C ALA A 71 -1.22 4.86 -8.72
N THR A 72 -1.97 4.40 -7.73
CA THR A 72 -3.25 5.05 -7.34
C THR A 72 -2.99 6.34 -6.55
N GLY A 73 -2.04 6.34 -5.62
CA GLY A 73 -1.61 7.53 -4.90
C GLY A 73 -0.71 8.42 -5.78
N PHE A 74 -0.88 9.72 -5.66
CA PHE A 74 -0.15 10.74 -6.44
C PHE A 74 0.39 11.89 -5.57
N ASP A 75 0.59 11.62 -4.30
CA ASP A 75 1.12 12.54 -3.29
C ASP A 75 2.58 12.98 -3.56
N ASN A 76 3.24 12.34 -4.52
CA ASN A 76 4.55 12.71 -5.05
C ASN A 76 4.50 13.77 -6.17
N ILE A 77 3.32 14.20 -6.61
CA ILE A 77 3.13 15.19 -7.66
C ILE A 77 2.54 16.49 -7.09
N ASP A 78 3.11 17.62 -7.48
CA ASP A 78 2.55 18.95 -7.21
C ASP A 78 1.41 19.22 -8.20
N VAL A 79 0.23 18.66 -7.88
CA VAL A 79 -0.95 18.69 -8.76
C VAL A 79 -1.47 20.12 -8.91
N ASP A 80 -1.37 20.95 -7.88
CA ASP A 80 -1.83 22.36 -7.97
C ASP A 80 -0.97 23.14 -8.95
N TYR A 81 0.35 23.01 -8.88
CA TYR A 81 1.24 23.58 -9.89
C TYR A 81 0.93 23.07 -11.31
N CYS A 82 0.70 21.75 -11.45
CA CYS A 82 0.36 21.18 -12.75
C CYS A 82 -0.92 21.79 -13.32
N ARG A 83 -1.97 21.90 -12.50
CA ARG A 83 -3.27 22.50 -12.89
C ARG A 83 -3.11 23.96 -13.35
N GLU A 84 -2.35 24.76 -12.59
CA GLU A 84 -2.10 26.17 -12.90
C GLU A 84 -1.33 26.36 -14.22
N ASN A 85 -0.51 25.37 -14.61
CA ASN A 85 0.35 25.44 -15.78
C ASN A 85 -0.13 24.59 -16.97
N GLY A 86 -1.35 24.04 -16.90
CA GLY A 86 -1.95 23.26 -17.98
C GLY A 86 -1.28 21.89 -18.22
N ILE A 87 -0.59 21.35 -17.22
CA ILE A 87 0.01 20.01 -17.26
C ILE A 87 -1.02 19.02 -16.75
N GLY A 88 -1.43 18.08 -17.59
CA GLY A 88 -2.34 16.99 -17.17
C GLY A 88 -1.67 16.05 -16.20
N VAL A 89 -2.41 15.53 -15.22
CA VAL A 89 -1.94 14.49 -14.31
C VAL A 89 -2.93 13.34 -14.29
N CYS A 90 -2.47 12.14 -14.64
CA CYS A 90 -3.25 10.91 -14.58
C CYS A 90 -2.63 9.92 -13.59
N ASN A 91 -3.46 9.27 -12.81
CA ASN A 91 -3.08 8.14 -11.97
C ASN A 91 -3.62 6.81 -12.53
N VAL A 92 -3.43 5.71 -11.79
CA VAL A 92 -3.99 4.41 -12.16
C VAL A 92 -4.84 3.89 -11.00
N VAL A 93 -6.17 3.85 -11.22
CA VAL A 93 -7.13 3.41 -10.19
C VAL A 93 -7.45 1.93 -10.36
N GLY A 94 -7.51 1.20 -9.24
CA GLY A 94 -8.05 -0.17 -9.18
C GLY A 94 -7.12 -1.27 -9.71
N TYR A 95 -5.95 -0.96 -10.25
CA TYR A 95 -5.04 -1.93 -10.87
C TYR A 95 -4.50 -2.97 -9.89
N SER A 96 -4.31 -2.58 -8.63
CA SER A 96 -3.69 -3.40 -7.59
C SER A 96 -4.68 -3.93 -6.54
N THR A 97 -5.99 -3.79 -6.77
CA THR A 97 -7.02 -4.17 -5.78
C THR A 97 -6.85 -5.59 -5.29
N ASP A 98 -6.74 -6.54 -6.20
CA ASP A 98 -6.68 -7.97 -5.84
C ASP A 98 -5.37 -8.34 -5.14
N CYS A 99 -4.22 -7.85 -5.63
CA CYS A 99 -2.94 -8.21 -5.04
C CYS A 99 -2.73 -7.56 -3.66
N VAL A 100 -3.15 -6.31 -3.46
CA VAL A 100 -3.07 -5.68 -2.13
C VAL A 100 -4.00 -6.37 -1.14
N ALA A 101 -5.21 -6.75 -1.55
CA ALA A 101 -6.10 -7.55 -0.72
C ALA A 101 -5.50 -8.92 -0.39
N GLN A 102 -4.88 -9.59 -1.37
CA GLN A 102 -4.18 -10.86 -1.18
C GLN A 102 -3.06 -10.74 -0.15
N VAL A 103 -2.20 -9.74 -0.25
CA VAL A 103 -1.09 -9.53 0.70
C VAL A 103 -1.62 -9.16 2.08
N THR A 104 -2.67 -8.34 2.19
CA THR A 104 -3.34 -8.06 3.47
C THR A 104 -3.77 -9.34 4.16
N VAL A 105 -4.47 -10.22 3.44
CA VAL A 105 -4.95 -11.51 3.97
C VAL A 105 -3.77 -12.43 4.31
N ALA A 106 -2.73 -12.47 3.47
CA ALA A 106 -1.54 -13.26 3.73
C ALA A 106 -0.82 -12.85 5.03
N MET A 107 -0.66 -11.53 5.27
CA MET A 107 -0.11 -11.01 6.53
C MET A 107 -0.97 -11.41 7.72
N VAL A 108 -2.29 -11.26 7.63
CA VAL A 108 -3.22 -11.67 8.70
C VAL A 108 -3.10 -13.16 8.98
N LEU A 109 -3.12 -14.01 7.96
CA LEU A 109 -3.01 -15.47 8.14
C LEU A 109 -1.63 -15.86 8.68
N SER A 110 -0.56 -15.21 8.27
CA SER A 110 0.79 -15.43 8.80
C SER A 110 0.84 -15.16 10.30
N LEU A 111 0.28 -14.03 10.73
CA LEU A 111 0.28 -13.59 12.14
C LEU A 111 -0.64 -14.44 12.99
N VAL A 112 -1.90 -14.65 12.58
CA VAL A 112 -2.92 -15.40 13.36
C VAL A 112 -2.53 -16.86 13.51
N ASN A 113 -1.94 -17.47 12.49
CA ASN A 113 -1.53 -18.88 12.51
C ASN A 113 -0.10 -19.11 13.00
N HIS A 114 0.63 -18.06 13.40
CA HIS A 114 2.04 -18.14 13.84
C HIS A 114 2.95 -18.89 12.87
N LEU A 115 2.72 -18.74 11.55
CA LEU A 115 3.41 -19.52 10.53
C LEU A 115 4.95 -19.38 10.59
N PRO A 116 5.55 -18.18 10.83
CA PRO A 116 7.00 -18.05 10.93
C PRO A 116 7.59 -18.88 12.09
N GLU A 117 6.91 -18.91 13.24
CA GLU A 117 7.37 -19.65 14.42
C GLU A 117 7.26 -21.18 14.23
N TYR A 118 6.14 -21.64 13.66
CA TYR A 118 5.98 -23.05 13.34
C TYR A 118 6.98 -23.53 12.28
N ASN A 119 7.21 -22.71 11.23
CA ASN A 119 8.20 -23.02 10.20
C ASN A 119 9.61 -23.14 10.81
N ARG A 120 10.02 -22.19 11.63
CA ARG A 120 11.31 -22.19 12.32
C ARG A 120 11.49 -23.45 13.19
N CYS A 121 10.48 -23.87 13.91
CA CYS A 121 10.51 -25.07 14.73
C CYS A 121 10.82 -26.34 13.91
N VAL A 122 10.42 -26.41 12.66
CA VAL A 122 10.76 -27.51 11.76
C VAL A 122 12.20 -27.35 11.23
N GLU A 123 12.55 -26.12 10.82
CA GLU A 123 13.88 -25.82 10.24
C GLU A 123 15.04 -26.01 11.23
N ASP A 124 14.86 -25.63 12.49
CA ASP A 124 15.88 -25.74 13.54
C ASP A 124 15.97 -27.16 14.15
N GLY A 125 15.12 -28.08 13.69
CA GLY A 125 15.08 -29.47 14.15
C GLY A 125 14.42 -29.68 15.51
N SER A 126 13.90 -28.66 16.18
CA SER A 126 13.26 -28.78 17.49
C SER A 126 11.97 -29.61 17.44
N TYR A 127 11.26 -29.59 16.31
CA TYR A 127 10.14 -30.50 16.07
C TYR A 127 10.59 -31.96 16.05
N THR A 128 11.64 -32.29 15.30
CA THR A 128 12.19 -33.65 15.22
C THR A 128 12.73 -34.11 16.58
N ALA A 129 13.44 -33.24 17.29
CA ALA A 129 14.04 -33.54 18.60
C ALA A 129 12.97 -33.75 19.69
N SER A 130 11.79 -33.19 19.54
CA SER A 130 10.68 -33.34 20.51
C SER A 130 10.16 -34.76 20.62
N GLY A 131 10.29 -35.59 19.56
CA GLY A 131 9.71 -36.92 19.48
C GLY A 131 8.17 -36.96 19.49
N VAL A 132 7.49 -35.82 19.46
CA VAL A 132 6.02 -35.69 19.47
C VAL A 132 5.53 -35.45 18.03
N GLN A 133 4.45 -36.16 17.65
CA GLN A 133 3.93 -36.12 16.27
C GLN A 133 3.38 -34.76 15.85
N ASN A 134 2.95 -33.92 16.78
CA ASN A 134 2.42 -32.58 16.52
C ASN A 134 2.92 -31.58 17.56
N ARG A 135 2.97 -30.30 17.16
CA ARG A 135 3.24 -29.17 18.05
C ARG A 135 2.04 -28.22 18.01
N LEU A 136 1.48 -27.91 19.18
CA LEU A 136 0.30 -27.06 19.33
C LEU A 136 0.58 -25.78 20.13
N VAL A 137 1.83 -25.37 20.15
CA VAL A 137 2.31 -24.14 20.80
C VAL A 137 3.22 -23.40 19.82
N PRO A 138 2.97 -22.09 19.58
CA PRO A 138 1.95 -21.23 20.20
C PRO A 138 0.50 -21.62 19.85
N VAL A 139 -0.44 -21.31 20.73
CA VAL A 139 -1.86 -21.54 20.45
C VAL A 139 -2.34 -20.51 19.42
N TYR A 140 -3.02 -20.96 18.38
CA TYR A 140 -3.68 -20.08 17.42
C TYR A 140 -5.20 -20.34 17.40
N HIS A 141 -5.94 -19.38 16.85
CA HIS A 141 -7.40 -19.41 16.83
C HIS A 141 -7.93 -19.29 15.40
N GLU A 142 -9.07 -19.93 15.14
CA GLU A 142 -9.77 -19.78 13.87
C GLU A 142 -10.25 -18.34 13.66
N LEU A 143 -10.34 -17.92 12.41
CA LEU A 143 -10.90 -16.62 12.03
C LEU A 143 -12.43 -16.59 12.15
N SER A 144 -13.07 -17.76 12.04
CA SER A 144 -14.52 -17.89 12.14
C SER A 144 -15.03 -17.33 13.47
N GLY A 145 -16.03 -16.45 13.41
CA GLY A 145 -16.59 -15.77 14.57
C GLY A 145 -15.78 -14.59 15.10
N LYS A 146 -14.58 -14.32 14.58
CA LYS A 146 -13.79 -13.11 14.90
C LYS A 146 -14.39 -11.88 14.24
N THR A 147 -14.11 -10.71 14.80
CA THR A 147 -14.48 -9.42 14.21
C THR A 147 -13.31 -8.84 13.44
N TRP A 148 -13.49 -8.60 12.14
CA TRP A 148 -12.49 -7.93 11.30
C TRP A 148 -12.92 -6.47 11.05
N GLY A 149 -12.15 -5.53 11.58
CA GLY A 149 -12.32 -4.10 11.39
C GLY A 149 -11.60 -3.63 10.12
N ILE A 150 -12.35 -3.04 9.19
CA ILE A 150 -11.84 -2.47 7.94
C ILE A 150 -11.80 -0.95 8.08
N VAL A 151 -10.61 -0.38 8.15
CA VAL A 151 -10.42 1.08 8.21
C VAL A 151 -10.27 1.61 6.79
N GLY A 152 -11.41 1.98 6.19
CA GLY A 152 -11.50 2.41 4.79
C GLY A 152 -11.94 1.32 3.82
N ALA A 153 -13.24 1.25 3.48
CA ALA A 153 -13.80 0.30 2.53
C ALA A 153 -13.98 0.93 1.12
N GLY A 154 -12.84 1.24 0.49
CA GLY A 154 -12.74 1.50 -0.95
C GLY A 154 -12.62 0.17 -1.73
N ASN A 155 -11.98 0.19 -2.90
CA ASN A 155 -11.81 -1.02 -3.73
C ASN A 155 -11.05 -2.12 -2.95
N ILE A 156 -9.92 -1.80 -2.34
CA ILE A 156 -9.08 -2.76 -1.62
C ILE A 156 -9.76 -3.23 -0.34
N GLY A 157 -10.17 -2.30 0.55
CA GLY A 157 -10.82 -2.66 1.80
C GLY A 157 -12.15 -3.40 1.59
N GLY A 158 -12.89 -3.09 0.52
CA GLY A 158 -14.08 -3.84 0.11
C GLY A 158 -13.75 -5.28 -0.27
N LYS A 159 -12.66 -5.49 -1.02
CA LYS A 159 -12.20 -6.83 -1.39
C LYS A 159 -11.72 -7.65 -0.18
N VAL A 160 -11.02 -7.01 0.75
CA VAL A 160 -10.63 -7.63 2.03
C VAL A 160 -11.86 -8.01 2.85
N ALA A 161 -12.89 -7.14 2.88
CA ALA A 161 -14.15 -7.43 3.57
C ALA A 161 -14.87 -8.67 3.01
N GLU A 162 -14.87 -8.85 1.68
CA GLU A 162 -15.41 -10.07 1.03
C GLU A 162 -14.68 -11.32 1.51
N VAL A 163 -13.35 -11.30 1.51
CA VAL A 163 -12.53 -12.45 1.93
C VAL A 163 -12.68 -12.72 3.42
N ALA A 164 -12.72 -11.67 4.26
CA ALA A 164 -12.95 -11.82 5.70
C ALA A 164 -14.30 -12.50 6.00
N ARG A 165 -15.37 -12.13 5.29
CA ARG A 165 -16.66 -12.82 5.39
C ARG A 165 -16.60 -14.28 4.96
N ALA A 166 -15.84 -14.59 3.91
CA ALA A 166 -15.66 -15.98 3.46
C ALA A 166 -14.94 -16.85 4.51
N PHE A 167 -14.11 -16.26 5.37
CA PHE A 167 -13.54 -16.93 6.56
C PHE A 167 -14.49 -17.00 7.76
N GLY A 168 -15.73 -16.51 7.63
CA GLY A 168 -16.69 -16.50 8.73
C GLY A 168 -16.52 -15.36 9.74
N CYS A 169 -15.75 -14.32 9.39
CA CYS A 169 -15.62 -13.14 10.24
C CYS A 169 -16.87 -12.24 10.18
N ARG A 170 -17.23 -11.64 11.33
CA ARG A 170 -18.06 -10.43 11.35
C ARG A 170 -17.20 -9.27 10.84
N VAL A 171 -17.69 -8.52 9.85
CA VAL A 171 -16.96 -7.39 9.29
C VAL A 171 -17.61 -6.09 9.72
N ILE A 172 -16.87 -5.23 10.42
CA ILE A 172 -17.24 -3.86 10.76
C ILE A 172 -16.34 -2.87 10.01
N VAL A 173 -16.88 -1.73 9.60
CA VAL A 173 -16.19 -0.79 8.70
C VAL A 173 -16.21 0.62 9.24
N TYR A 174 -15.05 1.27 9.22
CA TYR A 174 -14.95 2.72 9.32
C TYR A 174 -14.79 3.33 7.93
N LYS A 175 -15.69 4.26 7.59
CA LYS A 175 -15.63 5.00 6.33
C LYS A 175 -16.33 6.36 6.51
N ARG A 176 -15.79 7.40 5.84
CA ARG A 176 -16.30 8.80 5.98
C ARG A 176 -17.77 8.94 5.62
N THR A 177 -18.20 8.27 4.56
CA THR A 177 -19.61 8.21 4.17
C THR A 177 -20.09 6.78 4.40
N PRO A 178 -21.08 6.54 5.27
CA PRO A 178 -21.64 5.22 5.50
C PRO A 178 -22.11 4.56 4.21
N ASP A 179 -22.10 3.23 4.19
CA ASP A 179 -22.40 2.41 3.02
C ASP A 179 -23.19 1.19 3.50
N GLU A 180 -24.43 1.06 3.03
CA GLU A 180 -25.38 0.01 3.45
C GLU A 180 -24.88 -1.42 3.20
N ARG A 181 -23.85 -1.61 2.36
CA ARG A 181 -23.21 -2.90 2.14
C ARG A 181 -22.44 -3.41 3.37
N TYR A 182 -22.17 -2.53 4.33
CA TYR A 182 -21.33 -2.81 5.49
C TYR A 182 -22.00 -2.39 6.80
N GLU A 183 -21.66 -3.10 7.87
CA GLU A 183 -21.89 -2.64 9.24
C GLU A 183 -20.90 -1.51 9.53
N CYS A 184 -21.32 -0.25 9.31
CA CYS A 184 -20.48 0.92 9.53
C CYS A 184 -20.52 1.37 10.99
N THR A 185 -19.35 1.76 11.51
CA THR A 185 -19.19 2.27 12.87
C THR A 185 -18.16 3.42 12.90
N ASP A 186 -18.09 4.15 14.02
CA ASP A 186 -17.01 5.08 14.26
C ASP A 186 -15.67 4.34 14.50
N LEU A 187 -14.57 5.08 14.36
CA LEU A 187 -13.23 4.48 14.42
C LEU A 187 -12.89 3.94 15.82
N ASP A 188 -13.29 4.63 16.89
CA ASP A 188 -12.99 4.21 18.26
C ASP A 188 -13.72 2.91 18.61
N THR A 189 -14.98 2.78 18.21
CA THR A 189 -15.75 1.55 18.34
C THR A 189 -15.11 0.41 17.53
N LEU A 190 -14.69 0.66 16.28
CA LEU A 190 -13.97 -0.33 15.48
C LEU A 190 -12.71 -0.81 16.19
N MET A 191 -11.86 0.11 16.65
CA MET A 191 -10.60 -0.21 17.33
C MET A 191 -10.82 -1.06 18.58
N SER A 192 -11.90 -0.83 19.34
CA SER A 192 -12.21 -1.57 20.57
C SER A 192 -12.87 -2.93 20.35
N GLN A 193 -13.61 -3.09 19.25
CA GLN A 193 -14.38 -4.32 18.99
C GLN A 193 -13.65 -5.32 18.09
N ALA A 194 -12.73 -4.87 17.24
CA ALA A 194 -12.08 -5.74 16.27
C ALA A 194 -11.02 -6.65 16.91
N ASP A 195 -10.95 -7.90 16.43
CA ASP A 195 -9.86 -8.84 16.70
C ASP A 195 -8.75 -8.69 15.65
N ILE A 196 -9.13 -8.29 14.44
CA ILE A 196 -8.23 -8.03 13.32
C ILE A 196 -8.58 -6.66 12.76
N ILE A 197 -7.58 -5.81 12.53
CA ILE A 197 -7.76 -4.48 11.95
C ILE A 197 -6.90 -4.38 10.70
N SER A 198 -7.49 -3.97 9.57
CA SER A 198 -6.73 -3.67 8.35
C SER A 198 -7.02 -2.26 7.84
N VAL A 199 -5.94 -1.56 7.47
CA VAL A 199 -5.95 -0.13 7.13
C VAL A 199 -5.83 0.04 5.62
N HIS A 200 -6.82 0.77 5.03
CA HIS A 200 -6.94 0.98 3.59
C HIS A 200 -7.33 2.44 3.25
N LEU A 201 -7.02 3.39 4.12
CA LEU A 201 -7.29 4.81 3.92
C LEU A 201 -6.20 5.48 3.06
N PRO A 202 -6.55 6.39 2.15
CA PRO A 202 -5.56 7.27 1.53
C PRO A 202 -4.97 8.23 2.58
N LEU A 203 -3.74 8.67 2.37
CA LEU A 203 -3.13 9.72 3.19
C LEU A 203 -3.70 11.10 2.80
N SER A 204 -4.11 11.84 3.78
CA SER A 204 -4.53 13.24 3.70
C SER A 204 -4.34 13.91 5.07
N ASP A 205 -4.54 15.20 5.18
CA ASP A 205 -4.48 15.90 6.48
C ASP A 205 -5.47 15.30 7.48
N ALA A 206 -6.65 14.87 7.02
CA ALA A 206 -7.68 14.27 7.87
C ALA A 206 -7.37 12.81 8.28
N THR A 207 -6.48 12.12 7.59
CA THR A 207 -6.14 10.71 7.85
C THR A 207 -4.72 10.52 8.38
N ARG A 208 -3.90 11.56 8.40
CA ARG A 208 -2.56 11.54 9.01
C ARG A 208 -2.68 11.26 10.50
N ASN A 209 -1.95 10.23 10.97
CA ASN A 209 -1.99 9.77 12.37
C ASN A 209 -3.42 9.54 12.91
N ILE A 210 -4.36 9.21 12.04
CA ILE A 210 -5.74 8.93 12.48
C ILE A 210 -5.79 7.74 13.44
N ILE A 211 -4.86 6.80 13.32
CA ILE A 211 -4.65 5.70 14.28
C ILE A 211 -3.48 6.10 15.19
N ASP A 212 -3.78 6.92 16.16
CA ASP A 212 -2.86 7.45 17.17
C ASP A 212 -2.67 6.50 18.36
N SER A 213 -1.79 6.84 19.28
CA SER A 213 -1.50 6.08 20.50
C SER A 213 -2.77 5.83 21.34
N ARG A 214 -3.71 6.81 21.41
CA ARG A 214 -4.98 6.66 22.12
C ARG A 214 -5.83 5.55 21.48
N ARG A 215 -5.97 5.55 20.15
CA ARG A 215 -6.75 4.53 19.43
C ARG A 215 -6.10 3.15 19.51
N ILE A 216 -4.79 3.07 19.44
CA ILE A 216 -4.03 1.83 19.67
C ILE A 216 -4.31 1.30 21.09
N SER A 217 -4.43 2.17 22.09
CA SER A 217 -4.77 1.76 23.46
C SER A 217 -6.19 1.20 23.62
N LEU A 218 -7.11 1.46 22.70
CA LEU A 218 -8.46 0.88 22.68
C LEU A 218 -8.48 -0.57 22.19
N MET A 219 -7.46 -1.00 21.41
CA MET A 219 -7.44 -2.34 20.83
C MET A 219 -7.49 -3.45 21.90
N LYS A 220 -8.05 -4.56 21.53
CA LYS A 220 -7.99 -5.77 22.36
C LYS A 220 -6.54 -6.25 22.50
N LYS A 221 -6.21 -6.87 23.61
CA LYS A 221 -4.86 -7.40 23.85
C LYS A 221 -4.44 -8.45 22.80
N ASP A 222 -5.40 -9.26 22.35
CA ASP A 222 -5.16 -10.32 21.38
C ASP A 222 -5.44 -9.86 19.92
N ALA A 223 -5.65 -8.55 19.72
CA ALA A 223 -5.87 -8.01 18.38
C ALA A 223 -4.56 -7.83 17.60
N ILE A 224 -4.66 -8.00 16.29
CA ILE A 224 -3.59 -7.66 15.32
C ILE A 224 -4.02 -6.50 14.45
N ILE A 225 -3.04 -5.75 13.96
CA ILE A 225 -3.27 -4.63 13.03
C ILE A 225 -2.37 -4.74 11.81
N VAL A 226 -2.92 -4.50 10.61
CA VAL A 226 -2.17 -4.53 9.34
C VAL A 226 -2.37 -3.22 8.59
N ASN A 227 -1.26 -2.60 8.15
CA ASN A 227 -1.28 -1.40 7.31
C ASN A 227 -0.64 -1.65 5.95
N VAL A 228 -1.46 -1.60 4.90
CA VAL A 228 -1.07 -1.69 3.49
C VAL A 228 -1.45 -0.42 2.72
N ALA A 229 -1.73 0.67 3.42
CA ALA A 229 -2.19 1.93 2.83
C ALA A 229 -1.07 2.97 2.68
N ARG A 230 -0.75 3.67 3.77
CA ARG A 230 0.38 4.62 3.88
C ARG A 230 0.92 4.60 5.32
N GLY A 231 2.23 4.67 5.50
CA GLY A 231 2.87 4.67 6.82
C GLY A 231 2.32 5.75 7.74
N ALA A 232 2.22 6.98 7.26
CA ALA A 232 1.76 8.11 8.05
C ALA A 232 0.26 8.13 8.43
N VAL A 233 -0.50 7.07 8.12
CA VAL A 233 -1.91 6.94 8.58
C VAL A 233 -1.99 6.51 10.04
N TRP A 234 -0.98 5.82 10.54
CA TRP A 234 -0.87 5.42 11.95
C TRP A 234 0.37 6.02 12.62
N ASP A 235 0.41 6.02 13.94
CA ASP A 235 1.58 6.36 14.75
C ASP A 235 2.51 5.13 14.84
N GLU A 236 3.56 5.12 14.01
CA GLU A 236 4.52 4.00 13.94
C GLU A 236 5.23 3.73 15.26
N SER A 237 5.53 4.78 16.03
CA SER A 237 6.15 4.65 17.35
C SER A 237 5.21 4.00 18.35
N ALA A 238 3.94 4.42 18.36
CA ALA A 238 2.94 3.86 19.25
C ALA A 238 2.60 2.41 18.91
N VAL A 239 2.54 2.05 17.63
CA VAL A 239 2.36 0.65 17.20
C VAL A 239 3.55 -0.19 17.63
N SER A 240 4.79 0.27 17.38
CA SER A 240 6.00 -0.42 17.80
C SER A 240 6.03 -0.69 19.30
N GLU A 241 5.74 0.33 20.12
CA GLU A 241 5.69 0.21 21.57
C GLU A 241 4.59 -0.75 22.04
N ALA A 242 3.42 -0.73 21.39
CA ALA A 242 2.30 -1.62 21.74
C ALA A 242 2.64 -3.09 21.48
N VAL A 243 3.34 -3.40 20.38
CA VAL A 243 3.82 -4.74 20.06
C VAL A 243 4.93 -5.17 21.02
N GLU A 244 5.95 -4.32 21.22
CA GLU A 244 7.10 -4.59 22.11
C GLU A 244 6.65 -4.92 23.55
N LYS A 245 5.63 -4.19 24.04
CA LYS A 245 5.06 -4.39 25.39
C LYS A 245 3.97 -5.49 25.46
N GLY A 246 3.68 -6.17 24.37
CA GLY A 246 2.60 -7.17 24.32
C GLY A 246 1.21 -6.61 24.62
N ARG A 247 0.99 -5.31 24.30
CA ARG A 247 -0.29 -4.62 24.45
C ARG A 247 -1.28 -5.03 23.35
N ILE A 248 -0.76 -5.38 22.18
CA ILE A 248 -1.48 -6.01 21.06
C ILE A 248 -0.73 -7.27 20.64
N ALA A 249 -1.43 -8.21 20.00
CA ALA A 249 -0.87 -9.52 19.66
C ALA A 249 0.17 -9.47 18.55
N GLY A 250 0.05 -8.54 17.60
CA GLY A 250 1.02 -8.42 16.50
C GLY A 250 0.62 -7.37 15.48
N MET A 251 1.53 -7.17 14.50
CA MET A 251 1.33 -6.19 13.45
C MET A 251 1.87 -6.67 12.10
N GLY A 252 1.22 -6.21 11.01
CA GLY A 252 1.72 -6.31 9.65
C GLY A 252 1.88 -4.92 9.01
N CYS A 253 2.93 -4.71 8.22
CA CYS A 253 3.16 -3.43 7.56
C CYS A 253 3.85 -3.61 6.21
N ASP A 254 3.26 -3.01 5.17
CA ASP A 254 3.87 -2.95 3.84
C ASP A 254 4.39 -1.54 3.49
N VAL A 255 4.04 -0.53 4.30
CA VAL A 255 4.25 0.89 3.98
C VAL A 255 4.82 1.65 5.19
N TYR A 256 5.71 2.60 4.95
CA TYR A 256 6.42 3.34 5.99
C TYR A 256 6.26 4.85 5.79
N SER A 257 6.41 5.62 6.86
CA SER A 257 6.33 7.09 6.78
C SER A 257 7.48 7.70 5.98
N ALA A 258 8.64 7.02 5.97
CA ALA A 258 9.77 7.29 5.08
C ALA A 258 10.20 6.00 4.38
N GLU A 259 10.30 6.02 3.07
CA GLU A 259 10.66 4.88 2.24
C GLU A 259 11.87 5.21 1.36
N PRO A 260 12.93 4.39 1.38
CA PRO A 260 13.13 3.20 2.23
C PRO A 260 13.13 3.52 3.72
N MET A 261 12.79 2.50 4.56
CA MET A 261 12.79 2.61 6.01
C MET A 261 14.17 3.00 6.53
N SER A 262 14.25 4.04 7.36
CA SER A 262 15.52 4.53 7.90
C SER A 262 16.09 3.63 8.99
N SER A 263 17.40 3.77 9.27
CA SER A 263 18.09 2.98 10.30
C SER A 263 17.62 3.27 11.73
N ASP A 264 16.95 4.38 11.97
CA ASP A 264 16.38 4.78 13.26
C ASP A 264 14.86 4.59 13.34
N HIS A 265 14.28 3.92 12.33
CA HIS A 265 12.84 3.68 12.27
C HIS A 265 12.35 2.88 13.49
N PRO A 266 11.18 3.22 14.10
CA PRO A 266 10.68 2.55 15.30
C PRO A 266 10.56 1.02 15.16
N PHE A 267 10.23 0.52 13.96
CA PHE A 267 10.05 -0.91 13.73
C PHE A 267 11.36 -1.71 13.75
N ASN A 268 12.53 -1.08 13.69
CA ASN A 268 13.81 -1.76 13.83
C ASN A 268 13.97 -2.50 15.18
N LYS A 269 13.26 -2.02 16.22
CA LYS A 269 13.25 -2.65 17.54
C LYS A 269 12.47 -3.96 17.59
N ILE A 270 11.47 -4.11 16.72
CA ILE A 270 10.50 -5.21 16.75
C ILE A 270 10.56 -6.13 15.53
N MET A 271 11.30 -5.77 14.46
CA MET A 271 11.30 -6.50 13.19
C MET A 271 11.78 -7.96 13.30
N HIS A 272 12.43 -8.32 14.39
CA HIS A 272 12.91 -9.69 14.68
C HIS A 272 11.87 -10.55 15.43
N LEU A 273 10.75 -9.97 15.83
CA LEU A 273 9.70 -10.67 16.58
C LEU A 273 8.81 -11.49 15.63
N ASP A 274 8.38 -12.67 16.06
CA ASP A 274 7.54 -13.58 15.26
C ASP A 274 6.13 -13.06 14.97
N ASN A 275 5.65 -12.14 15.81
CA ASN A 275 4.36 -11.48 15.67
C ASN A 275 4.45 -10.16 14.89
N VAL A 276 5.51 -9.96 14.10
CA VAL A 276 5.72 -8.80 13.22
C VAL A 276 5.96 -9.28 11.80
N CYS A 277 5.15 -8.78 10.86
CA CYS A 277 5.26 -9.08 9.43
C CYS A 277 5.52 -7.78 8.64
N LEU A 278 6.76 -7.57 8.20
CA LEU A 278 7.15 -6.38 7.43
C LEU A 278 7.46 -6.75 5.98
N THR A 279 6.99 -5.94 5.03
CA THR A 279 7.29 -6.09 3.61
C THR A 279 7.66 -4.74 2.99
N PRO A 280 8.50 -4.71 1.93
CA PRO A 280 9.10 -3.48 1.40
C PRO A 280 8.21 -2.79 0.35
N HIS A 281 6.97 -2.42 0.70
CA HIS A 281 5.99 -1.76 -0.17
C HIS A 281 5.74 -2.55 -1.48
N MET A 282 5.54 -3.88 -1.32
CA MET A 282 5.39 -4.81 -2.44
C MET A 282 3.95 -5.29 -2.65
N ALA A 283 3.00 -4.95 -1.77
CA ALA A 283 1.64 -5.48 -1.81
C ALA A 283 0.91 -5.19 -3.13
N TRP A 284 1.24 -4.09 -3.81
CA TRP A 284 0.69 -3.72 -5.12
C TRP A 284 1.37 -4.42 -6.31
N GLY A 285 2.52 -5.07 -6.10
CA GLY A 285 3.54 -5.37 -7.11
C GLY A 285 3.43 -6.75 -7.78
N SER A 286 2.26 -7.43 -7.80
CA SER A 286 2.14 -8.66 -8.59
C SER A 286 2.36 -8.38 -10.09
N TYR A 287 2.82 -9.37 -10.83
CA TYR A 287 3.06 -9.25 -12.27
C TYR A 287 1.83 -8.72 -13.01
N GLU A 288 0.66 -9.31 -12.75
CA GLU A 288 -0.61 -8.92 -13.37
C GLU A 288 -1.02 -7.49 -13.02
N SER A 289 -0.77 -7.07 -11.78
CA SER A 289 -1.04 -5.72 -11.33
C SER A 289 -0.16 -4.70 -12.06
N ARG A 290 1.14 -4.95 -12.13
CA ARG A 290 2.09 -4.10 -12.84
C ARG A 290 1.80 -4.04 -14.34
N SER A 291 1.45 -5.17 -14.96
CA SER A 291 1.02 -5.23 -16.36
C SER A 291 -0.23 -4.39 -16.61
N ARG A 292 -1.26 -4.52 -15.74
CA ARG A 292 -2.47 -3.68 -15.81
C ARG A 292 -2.14 -2.19 -15.64
N CYS A 293 -1.16 -1.88 -14.79
CA CYS A 293 -0.72 -0.50 -14.56
C CYS A 293 -0.16 0.11 -15.85
N ILE A 294 0.75 -0.59 -16.54
CA ILE A 294 1.32 -0.15 -17.84
C ILE A 294 0.21 0.05 -18.87
N SER A 295 -0.65 -0.95 -19.07
CA SER A 295 -1.74 -0.86 -20.04
C SER A 295 -2.70 0.29 -19.74
N THR A 296 -2.99 0.55 -18.47
CA THR A 296 -3.84 1.67 -18.08
C THR A 296 -3.15 3.01 -18.33
N MET A 297 -1.85 3.14 -18.07
CA MET A 297 -1.10 4.36 -18.38
C MET A 297 -1.03 4.61 -19.90
N ALA A 298 -0.83 3.57 -20.70
CA ALA A 298 -0.88 3.68 -22.16
C ALA A 298 -2.26 4.19 -22.63
N LYS A 299 -3.33 3.71 -22.00
CA LYS A 299 -4.69 4.22 -22.25
C LYS A 299 -4.86 5.67 -21.79
N ASN A 300 -4.36 6.03 -20.59
CA ASN A 300 -4.38 7.42 -20.09
C ASN A 300 -3.76 8.39 -21.09
N ILE A 301 -2.56 8.03 -21.65
CA ILE A 301 -1.86 8.83 -22.65
C ILE A 301 -2.74 9.02 -23.89
N LYS A 302 -3.30 7.93 -24.44
CA LYS A 302 -4.16 8.01 -25.64
C LYS A 302 -5.41 8.87 -25.39
N CYS A 303 -6.09 8.68 -24.28
CA CYS A 303 -7.29 9.45 -23.90
C CYS A 303 -6.96 10.95 -23.76
N TYR A 304 -5.86 11.29 -23.06
CA TYR A 304 -5.46 12.67 -22.88
C TYR A 304 -5.24 13.42 -24.21
N PHE A 305 -4.49 12.83 -25.14
CA PHE A 305 -4.21 13.45 -26.43
C PHE A 305 -5.40 13.43 -27.39
N ASN A 306 -6.43 12.61 -27.13
CA ASN A 306 -7.72 12.66 -27.80
C ASN A 306 -8.69 13.68 -27.19
N GLY A 307 -8.30 14.36 -26.10
CA GLY A 307 -9.17 15.31 -25.39
C GLY A 307 -10.19 14.67 -24.46
N GLU A 308 -10.01 13.39 -24.11
CA GLU A 308 -10.88 12.65 -23.20
C GLU A 308 -10.43 12.80 -21.75
N ILE A 309 -11.39 12.91 -20.81
CA ILE A 309 -11.11 12.89 -19.36
C ILE A 309 -11.15 11.45 -18.88
N TYR A 310 -9.96 10.88 -18.60
CA TYR A 310 -9.83 9.53 -18.09
C TYR A 310 -8.71 9.46 -17.03
N ASN A 311 -9.04 9.02 -15.81
CA ASN A 311 -8.12 8.97 -14.67
C ASN A 311 -7.37 10.28 -14.36
N ARG A 312 -7.93 11.44 -14.74
CA ARG A 312 -7.37 12.76 -14.45
C ARG A 312 -7.57 13.13 -12.99
N VAL A 313 -6.53 13.65 -12.34
CA VAL A 313 -6.54 14.09 -10.92
C VAL A 313 -6.29 15.59 -10.77
N ASP A 314 -5.99 16.28 -11.84
CA ASP A 314 -5.78 17.73 -11.92
C ASP A 314 -7.04 18.53 -12.32
N VAL A 315 -8.16 17.87 -12.57
CA VAL A 315 -9.45 18.46 -12.97
C VAL A 315 -10.47 18.44 -11.85
#